data_4e08cfc1336c1ef32052dc7cb4feeced
#
_entry.id   4e08cfc1336c1ef32052dc7cb4feeced
#
_cell.length_a   1.000
_cell.length_b   1.000
_cell.length_c   1.000
_cell.angle_alpha   90.00
_cell.angle_beta   90.00
_cell.angle_gamma   90.00
#
_symmetry.space_group_name_H-M   'P 1'
#
loop_
_entity.id
_entity.type
_entity.pdbx_description
1 polymer ?
#
loop_
_entity_poly.entity_id
_entity_poly.type
_entity_poly.pdbx_seq_one_letter_code
_entity_poly.pdbx_strand_id
1 'polypeptide(L)'
;MKQKVFRKMKYENIIKARFISRPNRFIAEVEIDGNIEIAHVKNTGRCKELLMEGTTVYVQKSDNPARKTKYDLITVVKNGMLINMDSQAPNKVFGEWVSQGNFAADVDLIKPECKYGNSRFDFYIEAGGRKIFAEIKGVTLEEEGIVMFPDAPTERGMKHIKELCECVKNGYEGYIFFIIQMEQCKYFTPNKATHPEFAEALKKASECGVNIKAMNCNVTKDELIILKEVEIKL
;
A
#
# COMPACT_ATOMS: atom_id res chain seq x y z
N MET A 1 -13.39 -13.25 -21.33
CA MET A 1 -12.04 -12.98 -20.76
C MET A 1 -11.92 -13.78 -19.45
N LYS A 2 -10.78 -14.45 -19.19
CA LYS A 2 -10.60 -15.16 -17.92
C LYS A 2 -10.43 -14.13 -16.80
N GLN A 3 -11.31 -14.15 -15.80
CA GLN A 3 -11.20 -13.33 -14.61
C GLN A 3 -9.89 -13.71 -13.88
N LYS A 4 -9.09 -12.72 -13.49
CA LYS A 4 -7.85 -12.98 -12.76
C LYS A 4 -8.21 -13.48 -11.37
N VAL A 5 -7.80 -14.69 -11.04
CA VAL A 5 -7.99 -15.26 -9.69
C VAL A 5 -7.02 -14.57 -8.74
N PHE A 6 -7.53 -13.80 -7.79
CA PHE A 6 -6.75 -13.24 -6.70
C PHE A 6 -6.61 -14.30 -5.60
N ARG A 7 -5.36 -14.68 -5.29
CA ARG A 7 -5.06 -15.65 -4.23
C ARG A 7 -4.81 -14.90 -2.93
N LYS A 8 -5.10 -15.55 -1.80
CA LYS A 8 -4.78 -15.05 -0.46
C LYS A 8 -3.33 -14.58 -0.41
N MET A 9 -3.12 -13.35 0.06
CA MET A 9 -1.79 -12.79 0.18
C MET A 9 -1.09 -13.36 1.41
N LYS A 10 -0.10 -14.21 1.15
CA LYS A 10 0.76 -14.80 2.18
C LYS A 10 2.21 -14.81 1.72
N TYR A 11 3.11 -14.53 2.64
CA TYR A 11 4.55 -14.68 2.44
C TYR A 11 5.00 -16.04 3.01
N GLU A 12 5.87 -16.73 2.28
CA GLU A 12 6.46 -17.99 2.70
C GLU A 12 7.90 -17.77 3.16
N ASN A 13 8.48 -18.72 3.88
CA ASN A 13 9.89 -18.69 4.30
C ASN A 13 10.29 -17.42 5.05
N ILE A 14 9.43 -16.96 5.98
CA ILE A 14 9.66 -15.76 6.78
C ILE A 14 10.63 -16.06 7.94
N ILE A 15 11.65 -15.23 8.03
CA ILE A 15 12.71 -15.29 9.05
C ILE A 15 12.70 -13.99 9.86
N LYS A 16 12.82 -14.10 11.19
CA LYS A 16 13.04 -12.95 12.05
C LYS A 16 14.49 -12.49 11.93
N ALA A 17 14.70 -11.19 11.83
CA ALA A 17 16.02 -10.56 11.72
C ALA A 17 16.07 -9.27 12.56
N ARG A 18 17.28 -8.73 12.74
CA ARG A 18 17.52 -7.42 13.32
C ARG A 18 18.01 -6.47 12.25
N PHE A 19 17.36 -5.34 12.10
CA PHE A 19 17.80 -4.30 11.15
C PHE A 19 19.10 -3.66 11.62
N ILE A 20 20.06 -3.51 10.73
CA ILE A 20 21.34 -2.87 10.97
C ILE A 20 21.41 -1.51 10.30
N SER A 21 21.30 -1.48 8.97
CA SER A 21 21.44 -0.25 8.21
C SER A 21 20.64 -0.28 6.89
N ARG A 22 20.47 0.89 6.28
CA ARG A 22 19.88 1.06 4.94
C ARG A 22 20.83 1.86 4.06
N PRO A 23 21.82 1.22 3.42
CA PRO A 23 22.83 1.90 2.59
C PRO A 23 22.23 2.71 1.44
N ASN A 24 21.09 2.25 0.89
CA ASN A 24 20.33 2.96 -0.12
C ASN A 24 18.85 2.57 -0.06
N ARG A 25 17.99 3.21 -0.87
CA ARG A 25 16.54 2.99 -0.83
C ARG A 25 16.06 1.58 -1.19
N PHE A 26 16.92 0.75 -1.77
CA PHE A 26 16.56 -0.61 -2.22
C PHE A 26 17.18 -1.72 -1.37
N ILE A 27 18.16 -1.40 -0.53
CA ILE A 27 18.97 -2.37 0.20
C ILE A 27 18.93 -2.07 1.69
N ALA A 28 18.73 -3.10 2.48
CA ALA A 28 18.92 -3.11 3.93
C ALA A 28 19.95 -4.18 4.30
N GLU A 29 20.78 -3.89 5.30
CA GLU A 29 21.61 -4.85 6.01
C GLU A 29 20.84 -5.32 7.23
N VAL A 30 20.72 -6.63 7.39
CA VAL A 30 20.01 -7.27 8.50
C VAL A 30 20.88 -8.36 9.12
N GLU A 31 20.75 -8.58 10.41
CA GLU A 31 21.41 -9.68 11.11
C GLU A 31 20.43 -10.86 11.24
N ILE A 32 20.87 -12.02 10.76
CA ILE A 32 20.17 -13.31 10.89
C ILE A 32 21.15 -14.30 11.49
N ASP A 33 20.81 -14.86 12.66
CA ASP A 33 21.63 -15.88 13.37
C ASP A 33 23.11 -15.45 13.52
N GLY A 34 23.33 -14.16 13.86
CA GLY A 34 24.65 -13.57 14.05
C GLY A 34 25.42 -13.20 12.78
N ASN A 35 24.86 -13.41 11.60
CA ASN A 35 25.47 -13.07 10.33
C ASN A 35 24.78 -11.84 9.69
N ILE A 36 25.58 -10.96 9.08
CA ILE A 36 25.06 -9.84 8.29
C ILE A 36 24.65 -10.33 6.91
N GLU A 37 23.39 -10.14 6.57
CA GLU A 37 22.80 -10.50 5.28
C GLU A 37 22.18 -9.29 4.59
N ILE A 38 22.08 -9.36 3.26
CA ILE A 38 21.51 -8.30 2.44
C ILE A 38 20.06 -8.61 2.10
N ALA A 39 19.15 -7.70 2.45
CA ALA A 39 17.74 -7.75 2.11
C ALA A 39 17.36 -6.65 1.09
N HIS A 40 16.54 -7.00 0.11
CA HIS A 40 15.93 -6.03 -0.78
C HIS A 40 14.74 -5.33 -0.09
N VAL A 41 14.69 -4.00 -0.18
CA VAL A 41 13.59 -3.18 0.34
C VAL A 41 12.70 -2.78 -0.84
N LYS A 42 11.51 -3.36 -0.92
CA LYS A 42 10.53 -3.06 -2.00
C LYS A 42 9.89 -1.68 -1.85
N ASN A 43 9.91 -1.11 -0.64
CA ASN A 43 9.40 0.23 -0.37
C ASN A 43 10.49 1.27 -0.64
N THR A 44 10.27 2.14 -1.62
CA THR A 44 11.19 3.22 -1.98
C THR A 44 11.00 4.49 -1.14
N GLY A 45 10.00 4.53 -0.27
CA GLY A 45 9.76 5.58 0.71
C GLY A 45 10.92 5.75 1.69
N ARG A 46 10.94 6.85 2.41
CA ARG A 46 12.02 7.15 3.37
C ARG A 46 12.03 6.18 4.53
N CYS A 47 10.88 5.93 5.15
CA CYS A 47 10.65 4.99 6.24
C CYS A 47 11.72 5.06 7.36
N LYS A 48 12.25 6.27 7.64
CA LYS A 48 13.31 6.46 8.64
C LYS A 48 12.84 6.15 10.06
N GLU A 49 11.59 6.43 10.33
CA GLU A 49 10.89 6.18 11.60
C GLU A 49 10.61 4.69 11.86
N LEU A 50 10.76 3.87 10.84
CA LEU A 50 10.56 2.42 10.91
C LEU A 50 11.87 1.65 10.91
N LEU A 51 12.81 2.06 10.06
CA LEU A 51 14.08 1.37 9.83
C LEU A 51 15.19 2.00 10.67
N MET A 52 15.08 1.85 12.00
CA MET A 52 16.10 2.25 12.98
C MET A 52 16.99 1.07 13.35
N GLU A 53 18.27 1.31 13.56
CA GLU A 53 19.22 0.27 13.99
C GLU A 53 18.71 -0.49 15.22
N GLY A 54 18.82 -1.81 15.19
CA GLY A 54 18.34 -2.69 16.25
C GLY A 54 16.87 -3.10 16.16
N THR A 55 16.09 -2.47 15.26
CA THR A 55 14.67 -2.79 15.08
C THR A 55 14.47 -4.24 14.63
N THR A 56 13.51 -4.94 15.23
CA THR A 56 13.09 -6.26 14.76
C THR A 56 12.39 -6.14 13.40
N VAL A 57 12.84 -6.92 12.43
CA VAL A 57 12.24 -7.03 11.11
C VAL A 57 11.97 -8.49 10.76
N TYR A 58 11.08 -8.71 9.79
CA TYR A 58 10.83 -10.01 9.19
C TYR A 58 11.18 -9.94 7.71
N VAL A 59 11.99 -10.90 7.28
CA VAL A 59 12.45 -10.99 5.90
C VAL A 59 11.97 -12.29 5.27
N GLN A 60 11.60 -12.23 3.99
CA GLN A 60 11.27 -13.41 3.20
C GLN A 60 12.53 -13.93 2.52
N LYS A 61 12.88 -15.19 2.74
CA LYS A 61 13.92 -15.87 1.98
C LYS A 61 13.37 -16.28 0.61
N SER A 62 14.10 -15.91 -0.45
CA SER A 62 13.75 -16.30 -1.82
C SER A 62 14.26 -17.69 -2.15
N ASP A 63 13.43 -18.49 -2.80
CA ASP A 63 13.84 -19.81 -3.32
C ASP A 63 14.53 -19.72 -4.69
N ASN A 64 14.57 -18.54 -5.30
CA ASN A 64 15.23 -18.34 -6.60
C ASN A 64 16.73 -18.09 -6.43
N PRO A 65 17.61 -19.05 -6.76
CA PRO A 65 19.05 -18.93 -6.59
C PRO A 65 19.71 -17.90 -7.53
N ALA A 66 19.03 -17.49 -8.59
CA ALA A 66 19.55 -16.49 -9.53
C ALA A 66 19.39 -15.04 -9.04
N ARG A 67 18.71 -14.81 -7.92
CA ARG A 67 18.56 -13.47 -7.36
C ARG A 67 19.84 -12.95 -6.73
N LYS A 68 20.12 -11.66 -6.97
CA LYS A 68 21.26 -10.96 -6.34
C LYS A 68 21.11 -10.81 -4.83
N THR A 69 19.86 -10.69 -4.34
CA THR A 69 19.52 -10.61 -2.91
C THR A 69 18.73 -11.83 -2.51
N LYS A 70 19.16 -12.53 -1.47
CA LYS A 70 18.49 -13.72 -0.95
C LYS A 70 17.19 -13.39 -0.22
N TYR A 71 17.07 -12.18 0.33
CA TYR A 71 15.99 -11.78 1.23
C TYR A 71 15.27 -10.55 0.71
N ASP A 72 13.95 -10.49 0.99
CA ASP A 72 13.11 -9.30 0.87
C ASP A 72 12.67 -8.86 2.27
N LEU A 73 12.82 -7.57 2.62
CA LEU A 73 12.30 -7.03 3.86
C LEU A 73 10.77 -6.86 3.72
N ILE A 74 10.03 -7.54 4.58
CA ILE A 74 8.56 -7.63 4.48
C ILE A 74 7.88 -6.82 5.59
N THR A 75 8.27 -7.02 6.84
CA THR A 75 7.56 -6.43 7.99
C THR A 75 8.57 -5.89 8.99
N VAL A 76 8.21 -4.77 9.62
CA VAL A 76 8.98 -4.13 10.68
C VAL A 76 8.14 -4.07 11.96
N VAL A 77 8.79 -4.13 13.12
CA VAL A 77 8.13 -3.95 14.42
C VAL A 77 8.41 -2.54 14.94
N LYS A 78 7.37 -1.71 15.08
CA LYS A 78 7.42 -0.39 15.67
C LYS A 78 6.56 -0.37 16.94
N ASN A 79 7.15 -0.15 18.11
CA ASN A 79 6.42 -0.09 19.37
C ASN A 79 5.49 -1.30 19.61
N GLY A 80 5.94 -2.51 19.26
CA GLY A 80 5.15 -3.74 19.38
C GLY A 80 4.14 -3.97 18.26
N MET A 81 3.90 -3.00 17.39
CA MET A 81 3.01 -3.12 16.22
C MET A 81 3.79 -3.62 14.99
N LEU A 82 3.17 -4.52 14.23
CA LEU A 82 3.69 -5.00 12.95
C LEU A 82 3.24 -4.07 11.82
N ILE A 83 4.19 -3.60 11.01
CA ILE A 83 3.94 -2.76 9.84
C ILE A 83 4.51 -3.47 8.61
N ASN A 84 3.65 -3.79 7.64
CA ASN A 84 4.10 -4.38 6.39
C ASN A 84 4.79 -3.32 5.51
N MET A 85 5.96 -3.66 4.99
CA MET A 85 6.81 -2.75 4.19
C MET A 85 6.78 -3.04 2.69
N ASP A 86 6.10 -4.11 2.25
CA ASP A 86 6.03 -4.46 0.82
C ASP A 86 5.10 -3.49 0.08
N SER A 87 5.66 -2.61 -0.75
CA SER A 87 4.89 -1.65 -1.55
C SER A 87 3.99 -2.29 -2.62
N GLN A 88 4.16 -3.59 -2.90
CA GLN A 88 3.29 -4.34 -3.81
C GLN A 88 2.11 -5.00 -3.09
N ALA A 89 2.16 -5.09 -1.76
CA ALA A 89 1.13 -5.71 -0.96
C ALA A 89 -0.23 -5.01 -1.06
N PRO A 90 -0.33 -3.67 -1.04
CA PRO A 90 -1.59 -2.96 -1.12
C PRO A 90 -2.45 -3.37 -2.31
N ASN A 91 -1.86 -3.44 -3.51
CA ASN A 91 -2.60 -3.83 -4.71
C ASN A 91 -3.06 -5.30 -4.66
N LYS A 92 -2.25 -6.19 -4.08
CA LYS A 92 -2.60 -7.62 -3.96
C LYS A 92 -3.77 -7.82 -3.00
N VAL A 93 -3.69 -7.25 -1.78
CA VAL A 93 -4.75 -7.41 -0.78
C VAL A 93 -6.04 -6.69 -1.18
N PHE A 94 -5.94 -5.56 -1.89
CA PHE A 94 -7.11 -4.90 -2.44
C PHE A 94 -7.82 -5.76 -3.48
N GLY A 95 -7.07 -6.34 -4.44
CA GLY A 95 -7.63 -7.24 -5.43
C GLY A 95 -8.29 -8.47 -4.81
N GLU A 96 -7.68 -9.06 -3.78
CA GLU A 96 -8.26 -10.16 -2.99
C GLU A 96 -9.56 -9.71 -2.31
N TRP A 97 -9.53 -8.59 -1.59
CA TRP A 97 -10.67 -8.02 -0.87
C TRP A 97 -11.88 -7.76 -1.77
N VAL A 98 -11.65 -7.18 -2.97
CA VAL A 98 -12.70 -6.98 -3.97
C VAL A 98 -13.23 -8.30 -4.51
N SER A 99 -12.34 -9.28 -4.78
CA SER A 99 -12.75 -10.58 -5.34
C SER A 99 -13.56 -11.45 -4.36
N GLN A 100 -13.47 -11.14 -3.07
CA GLN A 100 -14.26 -11.78 -2.01
C GLN A 100 -15.63 -11.12 -1.81
N GLY A 101 -15.98 -10.10 -2.61
CA GLY A 101 -17.27 -9.39 -2.51
C GLY A 101 -17.32 -8.34 -1.40
N ASN A 102 -16.19 -8.00 -0.76
CA ASN A 102 -16.18 -7.04 0.34
C ASN A 102 -16.37 -5.58 -0.11
N PHE A 103 -16.06 -5.27 -1.39
CA PHE A 103 -16.31 -3.96 -1.98
C PHE A 103 -17.74 -3.82 -2.51
N ALA A 104 -18.23 -4.86 -3.19
CA ALA A 104 -19.59 -4.97 -3.70
C ALA A 104 -19.90 -6.47 -3.88
N ALA A 105 -21.14 -6.87 -3.61
CA ALA A 105 -21.55 -8.28 -3.71
C ALA A 105 -21.64 -8.76 -5.17
N ASP A 106 -21.84 -7.84 -6.10
CA ASP A 106 -22.15 -8.07 -7.51
C ASP A 106 -20.99 -7.67 -8.44
N VAL A 107 -19.76 -8.03 -8.09
CA VAL A 107 -18.58 -7.75 -8.91
C VAL A 107 -18.54 -8.68 -10.12
N ASP A 108 -18.71 -8.09 -11.33
CA ASP A 108 -18.69 -8.79 -12.62
C ASP A 108 -17.28 -8.90 -13.21
N LEU A 109 -16.47 -7.85 -13.03
CA LEU A 109 -15.13 -7.76 -13.60
C LEU A 109 -14.16 -7.05 -12.65
N ILE A 110 -12.95 -7.61 -12.52
CA ILE A 110 -11.79 -6.97 -11.89
C ILE A 110 -10.63 -7.02 -12.88
N LYS A 111 -10.20 -5.86 -13.36
CA LYS A 111 -9.08 -5.73 -14.29
C LYS A 111 -7.98 -4.87 -13.67
N PRO A 112 -6.87 -5.48 -13.24
CA PRO A 112 -5.73 -4.72 -12.73
C PRO A 112 -5.02 -3.98 -13.86
N GLU A 113 -4.33 -2.90 -13.50
CA GLU A 113 -3.50 -2.08 -14.40
C GLU A 113 -4.23 -1.62 -15.68
N CYS A 114 -5.38 -0.97 -15.51
CA CYS A 114 -6.20 -0.54 -16.64
C CYS A 114 -5.83 0.87 -17.09
N LYS A 115 -5.55 1.01 -18.38
CA LYS A 115 -5.25 2.31 -18.99
C LYS A 115 -6.53 3.15 -19.12
N TYR A 116 -6.43 4.43 -18.70
CA TYR A 116 -7.41 5.47 -18.97
C TYR A 116 -6.67 6.76 -19.32
N GLY A 117 -6.99 7.36 -20.47
CA GLY A 117 -6.28 8.54 -20.95
C GLY A 117 -4.76 8.32 -21.01
N ASN A 118 -4.03 9.18 -20.31
CA ASN A 118 -2.57 9.14 -20.19
C ASN A 118 -2.06 8.45 -18.92
N SER A 119 -2.95 7.85 -18.12
CA SER A 119 -2.58 7.09 -16.93
C SER A 119 -2.94 5.61 -17.03
N ARG A 120 -2.44 4.88 -16.06
CA ARG A 120 -2.81 3.50 -15.79
C ARG A 120 -3.19 3.43 -14.33
N PHE A 121 -4.50 3.22 -14.08
CA PHE A 121 -5.01 2.99 -12.73
C PHE A 121 -4.75 1.56 -12.28
N ASP A 122 -4.62 1.39 -10.98
CA ASP A 122 -4.35 0.09 -10.38
C ASP A 122 -5.46 -0.92 -10.66
N PHE A 123 -6.74 -0.47 -10.67
CA PHE A 123 -7.88 -1.32 -10.98
C PHE A 123 -8.96 -0.61 -11.79
N TYR A 124 -9.59 -1.39 -12.68
CA TYR A 124 -10.91 -1.13 -13.25
C TYR A 124 -11.84 -2.24 -12.79
N ILE A 125 -13.01 -1.87 -12.28
CA ILE A 125 -13.99 -2.80 -11.69
C ILE A 125 -15.35 -2.53 -12.30
N GLU A 126 -16.07 -3.59 -12.68
CA GLU A 126 -17.50 -3.54 -13.00
C GLU A 126 -18.27 -4.27 -11.91
N ALA A 127 -19.30 -3.62 -11.37
CA ALA A 127 -20.12 -4.15 -10.29
C ALA A 127 -21.53 -3.55 -10.35
N GLY A 128 -22.56 -4.39 -10.54
CA GLY A 128 -23.96 -3.95 -10.58
C GLY A 128 -24.22 -2.84 -11.61
N GLY A 129 -23.62 -2.92 -12.79
CA GLY A 129 -23.72 -1.91 -13.85
C GLY A 129 -22.87 -0.66 -13.66
N ARG A 130 -22.20 -0.49 -12.50
CA ARG A 130 -21.25 0.59 -12.23
C ARG A 130 -19.90 0.30 -12.88
N LYS A 131 -19.22 1.35 -13.37
CA LYS A 131 -17.88 1.29 -13.97
C LYS A 131 -16.94 2.13 -13.13
N ILE A 132 -15.96 1.51 -12.51
CA ILE A 132 -15.18 2.07 -11.43
C ILE A 132 -13.70 2.04 -11.77
N PHE A 133 -13.00 3.17 -11.62
CA PHE A 133 -11.54 3.23 -11.59
C PHE A 133 -11.08 3.42 -10.16
N ALA A 134 -10.11 2.61 -9.73
CA ALA A 134 -9.53 2.70 -8.40
C ALA A 134 -8.00 2.82 -8.46
N GLU A 135 -7.48 3.78 -7.69
CA GLU A 135 -6.06 3.99 -7.45
C GLU A 135 -5.75 3.58 -6.01
N ILE A 136 -4.69 2.82 -5.81
CA ILE A 136 -4.29 2.25 -4.53
C ILE A 136 -3.01 2.91 -4.04
N LYS A 137 -3.00 3.34 -2.78
CA LYS A 137 -1.84 3.92 -2.10
C LYS A 137 -1.53 3.14 -0.84
N GLY A 138 -0.34 2.54 -0.75
CA GLY A 138 0.15 1.96 0.48
C GLY A 138 0.56 3.05 1.47
N VAL A 139 0.19 2.89 2.74
CA VAL A 139 0.48 3.83 3.82
C VAL A 139 1.21 3.11 4.94
N THR A 140 2.43 3.57 5.23
CA THR A 140 3.29 3.04 6.30
C THR A 140 3.74 4.12 7.29
N LEU A 141 3.59 5.41 6.95
CA LEU A 141 3.94 6.52 7.83
C LEU A 141 2.90 6.65 8.94
N GLU A 142 3.33 6.51 10.17
CA GLU A 142 2.52 6.65 11.37
C GLU A 142 3.28 7.43 12.44
N GLU A 143 2.63 8.40 13.06
CA GLU A 143 3.10 9.13 14.23
C GLU A 143 1.97 9.26 15.26
N GLU A 144 2.16 8.76 16.47
CA GLU A 144 1.20 8.81 17.58
C GLU A 144 -0.21 8.29 17.26
N GLY A 145 -0.29 7.30 16.35
CA GLY A 145 -1.53 6.71 15.87
C GLY A 145 -2.18 7.46 14.70
N ILE A 146 -1.59 8.55 14.24
CA ILE A 146 -2.03 9.28 13.05
C ILE A 146 -1.27 8.71 11.85
N VAL A 147 -2.02 8.22 10.85
CA VAL A 147 -1.42 7.70 9.63
C VAL A 147 -1.50 8.74 8.52
N MET A 148 -0.42 8.89 7.77
CA MET A 148 -0.25 9.98 6.83
C MET A 148 0.25 9.51 5.46
N PHE A 149 -0.13 10.22 4.41
CA PHE A 149 0.39 10.05 3.05
C PHE A 149 0.45 11.42 2.34
N PRO A 150 1.49 11.69 1.53
CA PRO A 150 2.66 10.84 1.26
C PRO A 150 3.79 11.03 2.30
N ASP A 151 4.76 10.10 2.30
CA ASP A 151 6.00 10.20 3.08
C ASP A 151 7.09 11.03 2.37
N ALA A 152 6.91 11.28 1.06
CA ALA A 152 7.71 12.16 0.22
C ALA A 152 6.84 12.79 -0.88
N PRO A 153 7.20 13.98 -1.44
CA PRO A 153 6.45 14.59 -2.53
C PRO A 153 6.21 13.64 -3.71
N THR A 154 4.99 13.64 -4.27
CA THR A 154 4.56 12.69 -5.30
C THR A 154 3.82 13.34 -6.47
N GLU A 155 4.54 13.71 -7.53
CA GLU A 155 3.95 14.25 -8.77
C GLU A 155 3.03 13.22 -9.45
N ARG A 156 3.43 11.94 -9.41
CA ARG A 156 2.59 10.86 -9.94
C ARG A 156 1.27 10.74 -9.19
N GLY A 157 1.28 10.93 -7.87
CA GLY A 157 0.05 10.94 -7.06
C GLY A 157 -0.89 12.07 -7.47
N MET A 158 -0.35 13.28 -7.68
CA MET A 158 -1.11 14.44 -8.17
C MET A 158 -1.75 14.18 -9.53
N LYS A 159 -0.99 13.59 -10.47
CA LYS A 159 -1.51 13.22 -11.80
C LYS A 159 -2.69 12.26 -11.69
N HIS A 160 -2.57 11.19 -10.89
CA HIS A 160 -3.63 10.19 -10.73
C HIS A 160 -4.90 10.79 -10.10
N ILE A 161 -4.76 11.72 -9.13
CA ILE A 161 -5.91 12.43 -8.56
C ILE A 161 -6.66 13.24 -9.64
N LYS A 162 -5.94 14.02 -10.45
CA LYS A 162 -6.55 14.83 -11.52
C LYS A 162 -7.29 13.93 -12.53
N GLU A 163 -6.70 12.81 -12.91
CA GLU A 163 -7.31 11.89 -13.87
C GLU A 163 -8.51 11.12 -13.29
N LEU A 164 -8.53 10.83 -11.98
CA LEU A 164 -9.75 10.32 -11.32
C LEU A 164 -10.90 11.33 -11.39
N CYS A 165 -10.62 12.62 -11.20
CA CYS A 165 -11.64 13.66 -11.39
C CYS A 165 -12.18 13.68 -12.84
N GLU A 166 -11.32 13.49 -13.84
CA GLU A 166 -11.78 13.38 -15.23
C GLU A 166 -12.61 12.10 -15.49
N CYS A 167 -12.27 10.98 -14.83
CA CYS A 167 -13.10 9.77 -14.86
C CYS A 167 -14.51 10.05 -14.38
N VAL A 168 -14.65 10.74 -13.23
CA VAL A 168 -15.95 11.06 -12.64
C VAL A 168 -16.77 11.95 -13.59
N LYS A 169 -16.18 12.99 -14.17
CA LYS A 169 -16.84 13.86 -15.15
C LYS A 169 -17.33 13.09 -16.40
N ASN A 170 -16.66 12.00 -16.75
CA ASN A 170 -17.02 11.14 -17.88
C ASN A 170 -17.95 9.97 -17.51
N GLY A 171 -18.61 10.03 -16.34
CA GLY A 171 -19.62 9.08 -15.91
C GLY A 171 -19.09 7.77 -15.32
N TYR A 172 -17.82 7.71 -14.95
CA TYR A 172 -17.26 6.63 -14.14
C TYR A 172 -17.31 6.97 -12.67
N GLU A 173 -17.23 5.97 -11.81
CA GLU A 173 -16.90 6.20 -10.40
C GLU A 173 -15.38 6.19 -10.23
N GLY A 174 -14.85 7.21 -9.54
CA GLY A 174 -13.43 7.32 -9.18
C GLY A 174 -13.22 6.99 -7.70
N TYR A 175 -12.25 6.14 -7.41
CA TYR A 175 -11.86 5.80 -6.03
C TYR A 175 -10.35 5.97 -5.84
N ILE A 176 -9.97 6.51 -4.67
CA ILE A 176 -8.61 6.40 -4.16
C ILE A 176 -8.65 5.68 -2.81
N PHE A 177 -7.93 4.56 -2.73
CA PHE A 177 -7.84 3.76 -1.50
C PHE A 177 -6.46 3.91 -0.88
N PHE A 178 -6.43 4.38 0.37
CA PHE A 178 -5.25 4.35 1.22
C PHE A 178 -5.25 3.06 2.02
N ILE A 179 -4.40 2.11 1.64
CA ILE A 179 -4.25 0.83 2.34
C ILE A 179 -3.19 1.02 3.42
N ILE A 180 -3.65 1.15 4.65
CA ILE A 180 -2.83 1.35 5.84
C ILE A 180 -2.25 0.00 6.24
N GLN A 181 -0.95 -0.16 6.02
CA GLN A 181 -0.24 -1.44 6.17
C GLN A 181 0.09 -1.76 7.65
N MET A 182 -0.82 -1.39 8.55
CA MET A 182 -0.80 -1.65 9.99
C MET A 182 -2.22 -1.74 10.55
N GLU A 183 -2.36 -2.32 11.74
CA GLU A 183 -3.68 -2.51 12.37
C GLU A 183 -4.11 -1.30 13.21
N GLN A 184 -3.21 -0.83 14.08
CA GLN A 184 -3.57 0.21 15.05
C GLN A 184 -3.34 1.59 14.46
N CYS A 185 -4.42 2.34 14.28
CA CYS A 185 -4.39 3.76 13.89
C CYS A 185 -5.66 4.45 14.36
N LYS A 186 -5.57 5.76 14.62
CA LYS A 186 -6.69 6.61 15.05
C LYS A 186 -7.47 7.14 13.84
N TYR A 187 -6.75 7.77 12.93
CA TYR A 187 -7.31 8.32 11.69
C TYR A 187 -6.22 8.49 10.63
N PHE A 188 -6.66 8.64 9.38
CA PHE A 188 -5.82 9.01 8.24
C PHE A 188 -5.93 10.50 7.94
N THR A 189 -4.81 11.13 7.56
CA THR A 189 -4.80 12.52 7.04
C THR A 189 -3.75 12.66 5.93
N PRO A 190 -3.97 13.53 4.92
CA PRO A 190 -2.91 13.88 4.00
C PRO A 190 -1.78 14.61 4.71
N ASN A 191 -0.54 14.26 4.38
CA ASN A 191 0.66 14.86 4.98
C ASN A 191 0.93 16.26 4.41
N LYS A 192 0.26 17.25 4.98
CA LYS A 192 0.38 18.67 4.57
C LYS A 192 1.79 19.22 4.77
N ALA A 193 2.53 18.72 5.75
CA ALA A 193 3.90 19.14 6.01
C ALA A 193 4.87 18.69 4.91
N THR A 194 4.63 17.52 4.32
CA THR A 194 5.48 16.94 3.27
C THR A 194 5.06 17.39 1.87
N HIS A 195 3.75 17.51 1.60
CA HIS A 195 3.21 17.83 0.28
C HIS A 195 1.83 18.52 0.39
N PRO A 196 1.79 19.82 0.69
CA PRO A 196 0.54 20.55 0.86
C PRO A 196 -0.34 20.54 -0.38
N GLU A 197 0.26 20.54 -1.59
CA GLU A 197 -0.47 20.49 -2.86
C GLU A 197 -1.21 19.17 -3.04
N PHE A 198 -0.67 18.06 -2.52
CA PHE A 198 -1.36 16.77 -2.52
C PHE A 198 -2.61 16.81 -1.63
N ALA A 199 -2.52 17.41 -0.45
CA ALA A 199 -3.64 17.56 0.45
C ALA A 199 -4.78 18.39 -0.17
N GLU A 200 -4.42 19.50 -0.81
CA GLU A 200 -5.36 20.36 -1.53
C GLU A 200 -6.00 19.65 -2.73
N ALA A 201 -5.20 18.89 -3.50
CA ALA A 201 -5.71 18.12 -4.61
C ALA A 201 -6.67 17.01 -4.16
N LEU A 202 -6.39 16.34 -3.04
CA LEU A 202 -7.24 15.31 -2.48
C LEU A 202 -8.59 15.87 -2.02
N LYS A 203 -8.57 17.06 -1.37
CA LYS A 203 -9.79 17.79 -0.99
C LYS A 203 -10.63 18.13 -2.21
N LYS A 204 -10.04 18.74 -3.25
CA LYS A 204 -10.73 19.06 -4.52
C LYS A 204 -11.28 17.81 -5.21
N ALA A 205 -10.56 16.69 -5.15
CA ALA A 205 -11.02 15.43 -5.71
C ALA A 205 -12.29 14.91 -4.99
N SER A 206 -12.34 15.01 -3.67
CA SER A 206 -13.55 14.71 -2.89
C SER A 206 -14.72 15.60 -3.30
N GLU A 207 -14.49 16.90 -3.46
CA GLU A 207 -15.50 17.88 -3.89
C GLU A 207 -16.01 17.59 -5.32
N CYS A 208 -15.19 17.03 -6.19
CA CYS A 208 -15.58 16.64 -7.55
C CYS A 208 -16.20 15.24 -7.65
N GLY A 209 -16.40 14.53 -6.55
CA GLY A 209 -17.08 13.24 -6.49
C GLY A 209 -16.16 12.02 -6.53
N VAL A 210 -14.84 12.18 -6.37
CA VAL A 210 -13.93 11.05 -6.16
C VAL A 210 -14.10 10.51 -4.75
N ASN A 211 -14.36 9.22 -4.63
CA ASN A 211 -14.50 8.54 -3.34
C ASN A 211 -13.12 8.29 -2.71
N ILE A 212 -12.88 8.86 -1.54
CA ILE A 212 -11.64 8.68 -0.79
C ILE A 212 -11.90 7.69 0.33
N LYS A 213 -11.10 6.62 0.39
CA LYS A 213 -11.23 5.55 1.38
C LYS A 213 -9.87 5.27 2.03
N ALA A 214 -9.86 5.05 3.34
CA ALA A 214 -8.70 4.59 4.08
C ALA A 214 -9.07 3.29 4.79
N MET A 215 -8.27 2.25 4.60
CA MET A 215 -8.54 0.91 5.11
C MET A 215 -7.33 0.43 5.89
N ASN A 216 -7.49 0.06 7.17
CA ASN A 216 -6.42 -0.58 7.92
C ASN A 216 -6.32 -2.08 7.61
N CYS A 217 -5.21 -2.67 8.00
CA CYS A 217 -4.94 -4.08 7.76
C CYS A 217 -4.55 -4.79 9.05
N ASN A 218 -5.01 -6.04 9.20
CA ASN A 218 -4.35 -6.98 10.10
C ASN A 218 -3.02 -7.36 9.47
N VAL A 219 -1.95 -7.22 10.24
CA VAL A 219 -0.58 -7.53 9.81
C VAL A 219 0.00 -8.57 10.74
N THR A 220 0.38 -9.70 10.18
CA THR A 220 1.22 -10.69 10.85
C THR A 220 2.62 -10.68 10.24
N LYS A 221 3.52 -11.53 10.73
CA LYS A 221 4.85 -11.68 10.13
C LYS A 221 4.82 -12.12 8.66
N ASP A 222 3.74 -12.79 8.24
CA ASP A 222 3.60 -13.47 6.95
C ASP A 222 2.28 -13.20 6.20
N GLU A 223 1.37 -12.37 6.75
CA GLU A 223 0.10 -12.03 6.09
C GLU A 223 -0.22 -10.54 6.23
N LEU A 224 -0.98 -10.05 5.25
CA LEU A 224 -1.62 -8.74 5.25
C LEU A 224 -3.07 -8.93 4.80
N ILE A 225 -4.05 -8.44 5.58
CA ILE A 225 -5.48 -8.59 5.29
C ILE A 225 -6.18 -7.28 5.60
N ILE A 226 -6.96 -6.73 4.66
CA ILE A 226 -7.78 -5.53 4.89
C ILE A 226 -8.84 -5.86 5.95
N LEU A 227 -8.96 -4.98 6.98
CA LEU A 227 -9.91 -5.16 8.08
C LEU A 227 -11.12 -4.24 7.94
N LYS A 228 -10.92 -2.94 8.12
CA LYS A 228 -12.02 -1.97 8.21
C LYS A 228 -11.64 -0.59 7.70
N GLU A 229 -12.65 0.21 7.44
CA GLU A 229 -12.50 1.62 7.11
C GLU A 229 -12.02 2.42 8.35
N VAL A 230 -11.15 3.39 8.08
CA VAL A 230 -10.55 4.30 9.06
C VAL A 230 -11.06 5.70 8.80
N GLU A 231 -11.32 6.48 9.85
CA GLU A 231 -11.69 7.88 9.75
C GLU A 231 -10.68 8.67 8.92
N ILE A 232 -11.17 9.55 8.05
CA ILE A 232 -10.34 10.44 7.20
C ILE A 232 -10.57 11.89 7.63
N LYS A 233 -9.47 12.62 7.88
CA LYS A 233 -9.46 14.06 8.16
C LYS A 233 -8.68 14.78 7.05
N LEU A 234 -9.40 15.35 6.06
CA LEU A 234 -8.83 16.10 4.93
C LEU A 234 -8.41 17.53 5.32
#